data_be143455b31777d7e308970fd3f8949f
#
_entry.id   be143455b31777d7e308970fd3f8949f
#
_cell.length_a   1.000
_cell.length_b   1.000
_cell.length_c   1.000
_cell.angle_alpha   90.00
_cell.angle_beta   90.00
_cell.angle_gamma   90.00
#
_symmetry.space_group_name_H-M   'P 1'
#
loop_
_entity.id
_entity.type
_entity.pdbx_description
1 polymer ?
#
loop_
_entity_poly.entity_id
_entity_poly.type
_entity_poly.pdbx_seq_one_letter_code
_entity_poly.pdbx_strand_id
1 'polypeptide(L)'
;MKRKRIAGVCIALAAVVLAGTFAVSGNNTKDKNHVEIINVSYDPTREFYEEYNKIFADYWKEEIGQSVDVIQSHGGSGKQALEISNGLPADVATLALEYDIDAIQNAGLIDNGWINEYPDDSAPYTSTIVFLVRKGNPKNIHDWDDLTKDGVGVITPNPKTSGGARWNYMAAWAYANEKYNGNETEMKAFIKKLYKNVLVLDSGARGATTSFVENGQGDVLIAWENEAFLSVRDNPDDYEIVTPGISILAQPSVAVVDENVKKHDNADVAKAYLKYLYSDEAQELIAENYYRPVNQTILKKHADTFDLNVKLTTIKDFGGWDEVQKKHFADGGVFDEIYEE
;
A
#
# COMPACT_ATOMS: atom_id res chain seq x y z
N MET A 1 41.70 -52.18 -1.48
CA MET A 1 40.34 -51.58 -1.33
C MET A 1 40.50 -50.06 -1.13
N LYS A 2 40.18 -49.27 -2.13
CA LYS A 2 40.48 -47.83 -2.18
C LYS A 2 39.29 -47.07 -1.61
N ARG A 3 39.49 -46.30 -0.52
CA ARG A 3 38.52 -45.35 0.03
C ARG A 3 38.52 -44.10 -0.86
N LYS A 4 37.39 -43.79 -1.54
CA LYS A 4 37.15 -42.52 -2.18
C LYS A 4 36.63 -41.50 -1.14
N ARG A 5 37.37 -40.44 -0.93
CA ARG A 5 36.94 -39.25 -0.17
C ARG A 5 36.09 -38.41 -1.11
N ILE A 6 34.85 -38.14 -0.72
CA ILE A 6 33.98 -37.14 -1.37
C ILE A 6 34.26 -35.83 -0.64
N ALA A 7 34.83 -34.88 -1.38
CA ALA A 7 35.00 -33.51 -0.90
C ALA A 7 33.69 -32.76 -1.08
N GLY A 8 33.11 -32.33 0.02
CA GLY A 8 31.93 -31.44 0.01
C GLY A 8 32.38 -30.04 -0.40
N VAL A 9 31.77 -29.54 -1.47
CA VAL A 9 31.93 -28.14 -1.91
C VAL A 9 30.90 -27.32 -1.12
N CYS A 10 31.37 -26.56 -0.14
CA CYS A 10 30.59 -25.50 0.49
C CYS A 10 30.53 -24.33 -0.50
N ILE A 11 29.36 -24.12 -1.12
CA ILE A 11 29.07 -22.90 -1.85
C ILE A 11 28.70 -21.82 -0.82
N ALA A 12 29.65 -20.94 -0.54
CA ALA A 12 29.38 -19.70 0.18
C ALA A 12 28.67 -18.74 -0.76
N LEU A 13 27.39 -18.48 -0.53
CA LEU A 13 26.70 -17.37 -1.15
C LEU A 13 27.26 -16.07 -0.57
N ALA A 14 28.14 -15.42 -1.33
CA ALA A 14 28.56 -14.06 -1.05
C ALA A 14 27.41 -13.12 -1.47
N ALA A 15 26.75 -12.53 -0.50
CA ALA A 15 25.89 -11.39 -0.71
C ALA A 15 26.76 -10.24 -1.23
N VAL A 16 26.65 -9.92 -2.51
CA VAL A 16 27.27 -8.72 -3.09
C VAL A 16 26.42 -7.53 -2.64
N VAL A 17 26.83 -6.90 -1.55
CA VAL A 17 26.41 -5.55 -1.20
C VAL A 17 27.11 -4.64 -2.22
N LEU A 18 26.41 -4.22 -3.26
CA LEU A 18 26.81 -3.12 -4.13
C LEU A 18 26.65 -1.82 -3.32
N ALA A 19 27.65 -1.53 -2.49
CA ALA A 19 27.90 -0.17 -2.04
C ALA A 19 28.46 0.58 -3.24
N GLY A 20 27.55 1.21 -4.02
CA GLY A 20 27.93 2.19 -5.01
C GLY A 20 28.56 3.38 -4.29
N THR A 21 29.89 3.42 -4.22
CA THR A 21 30.61 4.64 -3.88
C THR A 21 30.42 5.60 -5.04
N PHE A 22 29.47 6.52 -4.91
CA PHE A 22 29.42 7.71 -5.75
C PHE A 22 30.66 8.54 -5.44
N ALA A 23 31.69 8.42 -6.27
CA ALA A 23 32.78 9.37 -6.29
C ALA A 23 32.24 10.68 -6.84
N VAL A 24 31.91 11.61 -5.94
CA VAL A 24 31.65 13.00 -6.30
C VAL A 24 32.97 13.59 -6.76
N SER A 25 33.26 13.52 -8.06
CA SER A 25 34.31 14.30 -8.70
C SER A 25 33.70 15.62 -9.12
N GLY A 26 34.19 16.70 -8.51
CA GLY A 26 33.67 18.04 -8.64
C GLY A 26 33.69 18.60 -10.07
N ASN A 27 32.65 19.16 -10.43
CA ASN A 27 32.23 20.36 -11.17
C ASN A 27 30.75 20.18 -11.54
N ASN A 28 29.84 20.26 -10.56
CA ASN A 28 28.43 20.26 -10.82
C ASN A 28 28.00 21.63 -11.38
N THR A 29 28.15 21.81 -12.68
CA THR A 29 27.14 22.59 -13.40
C THR A 29 25.92 21.69 -13.46
N LYS A 30 24.94 21.88 -12.54
CA LYS A 30 23.64 21.22 -12.63
C LYS A 30 23.14 21.40 -14.06
N ASP A 31 22.78 20.30 -14.72
CA ASP A 31 22.17 20.39 -16.04
C ASP A 31 20.78 21.02 -15.82
N LYS A 32 20.66 22.31 -16.16
CA LYS A 32 19.39 23.05 -16.01
C LYS A 32 18.26 22.45 -16.86
N ASN A 33 18.58 21.54 -17.76
CA ASN A 33 17.62 20.89 -18.65
C ASN A 33 17.13 19.53 -18.14
N HIS A 34 17.70 19.05 -17.01
CA HIS A 34 17.36 17.75 -16.46
C HIS A 34 17.31 17.78 -14.92
N VAL A 35 16.34 17.08 -14.34
CA VAL A 35 16.16 16.92 -12.90
C VAL A 35 15.78 15.48 -12.58
N GLU A 36 16.17 15.01 -11.41
CA GLU A 36 15.80 13.70 -10.88
C GLU A 36 15.00 13.88 -9.59
N ILE A 37 13.97 13.06 -9.38
CA ILE A 37 13.25 12.93 -8.11
C ILE A 37 13.13 11.46 -7.71
N ILE A 38 13.12 11.21 -6.41
CA ILE A 38 13.00 9.87 -5.84
C ILE A 38 11.63 9.76 -5.16
N ASN A 39 10.74 8.93 -5.73
CA ASN A 39 9.45 8.59 -5.13
C ASN A 39 9.56 7.26 -4.37
N VAL A 40 9.29 7.29 -3.08
CA VAL A 40 9.24 6.10 -2.22
C VAL A 40 7.79 5.78 -1.91
N SER A 41 7.31 4.62 -2.39
CA SER A 41 5.91 4.24 -2.40
C SER A 41 5.66 2.88 -1.74
N TYR A 42 4.39 2.57 -1.47
CA TYR A 42 3.99 1.25 -1.00
C TYR A 42 3.70 0.28 -2.17
N ASP A 43 3.80 -1.04 -1.90
CA ASP A 43 3.83 -2.08 -2.95
C ASP A 43 2.70 -2.05 -4.00
N PRO A 44 1.41 -1.88 -3.65
CA PRO A 44 0.31 -1.95 -4.62
C PRO A 44 0.30 -0.90 -5.72
N THR A 45 1.11 0.16 -5.60
CA THR A 45 1.13 1.28 -6.56
C THR A 45 2.14 1.14 -7.70
N ARG A 46 2.83 0.01 -7.78
CA ARG A 46 3.94 -0.18 -8.73
C ARG A 46 3.53 0.09 -10.18
N GLU A 47 2.47 -0.54 -10.63
CA GLU A 47 1.96 -0.43 -12.00
C GLU A 47 1.47 0.99 -12.28
N PHE A 48 0.72 1.58 -11.34
CA PHE A 48 0.24 2.95 -11.45
C PHE A 48 1.37 3.97 -11.61
N TYR A 49 2.39 3.94 -10.73
CA TYR A 49 3.48 4.92 -10.83
C TYR A 49 4.39 4.69 -12.03
N GLU A 50 4.49 3.46 -12.57
CA GLU A 50 5.20 3.22 -13.83
C GLU A 50 4.57 3.99 -15.00
N GLU A 51 3.25 4.07 -15.04
CA GLU A 51 2.51 4.82 -16.06
C GLU A 51 2.45 6.33 -15.72
N TYR A 52 2.17 6.66 -14.47
CA TYR A 52 2.10 8.04 -14.00
C TYR A 52 3.38 8.83 -14.22
N ASN A 53 4.54 8.22 -13.99
CA ASN A 53 5.82 8.88 -14.21
C ASN A 53 6.04 9.31 -15.65
N LYS A 54 5.49 8.57 -16.62
CA LYS A 54 5.58 8.90 -18.05
C LYS A 54 4.75 10.16 -18.35
N ILE A 55 3.48 10.18 -17.94
CA ILE A 55 2.61 11.34 -18.19
C ILE A 55 3.09 12.59 -17.43
N PHE A 56 3.62 12.43 -16.22
CA PHE A 56 4.22 13.55 -15.50
C PHE A 56 5.49 14.08 -16.18
N ALA A 57 6.35 13.20 -16.68
CA ALA A 57 7.57 13.61 -17.38
C ALA A 57 7.26 14.39 -18.67
N ASP A 58 6.25 13.96 -19.41
CA ASP A 58 5.77 14.67 -20.61
C ASP A 58 5.19 16.03 -20.23
N TYR A 59 4.29 16.08 -19.24
CA TYR A 59 3.74 17.33 -18.70
C TYR A 59 4.84 18.31 -18.26
N TRP A 60 5.81 17.86 -17.45
CA TRP A 60 6.89 18.71 -16.96
C TRP A 60 7.77 19.24 -18.09
N LYS A 61 8.01 18.40 -19.09
CA LYS A 61 8.77 18.77 -20.28
C LYS A 61 8.06 19.82 -21.12
N GLU A 62 6.74 19.71 -21.28
CA GLU A 62 5.93 20.67 -22.05
C GLU A 62 5.81 22.01 -21.34
N GLU A 63 5.52 22.01 -20.03
CA GLU A 63 5.27 23.23 -19.25
C GLU A 63 6.55 23.99 -18.88
N ILE A 64 7.63 23.27 -18.53
CA ILE A 64 8.85 23.86 -17.96
C ILE A 64 10.03 23.78 -18.93
N GLY A 65 10.00 22.90 -19.91
CA GLY A 65 11.10 22.66 -20.86
C GLY A 65 12.23 21.80 -20.28
N GLN A 66 12.08 21.27 -19.05
CA GLN A 66 13.07 20.46 -18.35
C GLN A 66 12.65 18.97 -18.39
N SER A 67 13.58 18.07 -18.67
CA SER A 67 13.32 16.64 -18.51
C SER A 67 13.39 16.23 -17.05
N VAL A 68 12.57 15.25 -16.65
CA VAL A 68 12.59 14.67 -15.30
C VAL A 68 12.69 13.15 -15.37
N ASP A 69 13.58 12.59 -14.55
CA ASP A 69 13.62 11.16 -14.28
C ASP A 69 13.08 10.91 -12.86
N VAL A 70 12.12 9.97 -12.75
CA VAL A 70 11.54 9.57 -11.47
C VAL A 70 12.07 8.20 -11.07
N ILE A 71 12.91 8.16 -10.05
CA ILE A 71 13.39 6.92 -9.45
C ILE A 71 12.33 6.41 -8.49
N GLN A 72 11.93 5.14 -8.66
CA GLN A 72 10.91 4.49 -7.85
C GLN A 72 11.48 3.48 -6.87
N SER A 73 10.99 3.53 -5.62
CA SER A 73 11.17 2.46 -4.64
C SER A 73 9.80 1.99 -4.16
N HIS A 74 9.58 0.68 -4.14
CA HIS A 74 8.34 0.07 -3.67
C HIS A 74 8.61 -0.96 -2.56
N GLY A 75 7.78 -0.95 -1.52
CA GLY A 75 7.90 -1.87 -0.39
C GLY A 75 6.73 -1.74 0.59
N GLY A 76 6.78 -2.46 1.70
CA GLY A 76 5.80 -2.28 2.77
C GLY A 76 5.84 -0.84 3.30
N SER A 77 4.67 -0.19 3.42
CA SER A 77 4.55 1.25 3.74
C SER A 77 5.33 1.67 5.00
N GLY A 78 5.11 0.97 6.14
CA GLY A 78 5.85 1.26 7.37
C GLY A 78 7.37 1.02 7.25
N LYS A 79 7.79 0.04 6.44
CA LYS A 79 9.22 -0.19 6.15
C LYS A 79 9.80 0.99 5.36
N GLN A 80 9.09 1.46 4.34
CA GLN A 80 9.50 2.61 3.53
C GLN A 80 9.61 3.88 4.40
N ALA A 81 8.64 4.13 5.28
CA ALA A 81 8.71 5.25 6.22
C ALA A 81 9.95 5.18 7.13
N LEU A 82 10.25 3.99 7.65
CA LEU A 82 11.44 3.77 8.48
C LEU A 82 12.74 3.99 7.70
N GLU A 83 12.81 3.53 6.46
CA GLU A 83 13.99 3.71 5.60
C GLU A 83 14.23 5.18 5.27
N ILE A 84 13.16 5.96 4.98
CA ILE A 84 13.26 7.42 4.80
C ILE A 84 13.74 8.08 6.08
N SER A 85 13.15 7.75 7.23
CA SER A 85 13.54 8.28 8.54
C SER A 85 14.99 7.97 8.89
N ASN A 86 15.55 6.88 8.37
CA ASN A 86 16.95 6.46 8.56
C ASN A 86 17.90 6.96 7.45
N GLY A 87 17.43 7.80 6.54
CA GLY A 87 18.30 8.49 5.58
C GLY A 87 18.18 8.02 4.14
N LEU A 88 17.17 7.23 3.76
CA LEU A 88 16.85 7.01 2.35
C LEU A 88 16.47 8.36 1.71
N PRO A 89 17.15 8.80 0.63
CA PRO A 89 17.04 10.17 0.12
C PRO A 89 15.78 10.38 -0.75
N ALA A 90 14.59 10.00 -0.22
CA ALA A 90 13.32 10.22 -0.90
C ALA A 90 13.01 11.71 -1.04
N ASP A 91 12.55 12.15 -2.20
CA ASP A 91 12.04 13.51 -2.42
C ASP A 91 10.54 13.59 -2.14
N VAL A 92 9.82 12.53 -2.45
CA VAL A 92 8.40 12.38 -2.13
C VAL A 92 8.13 11.00 -1.52
N ALA A 93 7.22 10.99 -0.56
CA ALA A 93 6.69 9.79 0.07
C ALA A 93 5.23 9.61 -0.35
N THR A 94 4.89 8.45 -0.91
CA THR A 94 3.53 8.12 -1.35
C THR A 94 3.14 6.79 -0.69
N LEU A 95 2.63 6.88 0.55
CA LEU A 95 2.50 5.75 1.47
C LEU A 95 1.03 5.36 1.71
N ALA A 96 0.83 4.16 2.25
CA ALA A 96 -0.51 3.61 2.47
C ALA A 96 -1.27 4.27 3.62
N LEU A 97 -0.59 4.93 4.54
CA LEU A 97 -1.14 5.44 5.78
C LEU A 97 -0.62 6.85 6.10
N GLU A 98 -1.50 7.72 6.56
CA GLU A 98 -1.17 8.97 7.22
C GLU A 98 -0.12 8.75 8.32
N TYR A 99 -0.31 7.78 9.19
CA TYR A 99 0.61 7.42 10.28
C TYR A 99 2.05 7.16 9.82
N ASP A 100 2.24 6.57 8.64
CA ASP A 100 3.57 6.31 8.10
C ASP A 100 4.24 7.61 7.61
N ILE A 101 3.47 8.57 7.09
CA ILE A 101 3.97 9.93 6.76
C ILE A 101 4.30 10.69 8.05
N ASP A 102 3.45 10.60 9.07
CA ASP A 102 3.69 11.23 10.38
C ASP A 102 4.96 10.70 11.04
N ALA A 103 5.30 9.44 10.84
CA ALA A 103 6.58 8.90 11.33
C ALA A 103 7.79 9.60 10.69
N ILE A 104 7.72 9.96 9.41
CA ILE A 104 8.77 10.71 8.70
C ILE A 104 8.79 12.16 9.19
N GLN A 105 7.61 12.78 9.41
CA GLN A 105 7.50 14.11 10.01
C GLN A 105 8.12 14.14 11.42
N ASN A 106 7.80 13.14 12.25
CA ASN A 106 8.36 13.03 13.60
C ASN A 106 9.88 12.83 13.60
N ALA A 107 10.46 12.30 12.53
CA ALA A 107 11.90 12.26 12.32
C ALA A 107 12.49 13.62 11.86
N GLY A 108 11.66 14.65 11.67
CA GLY A 108 12.06 16.00 11.29
C GLY A 108 12.39 16.17 9.82
N LEU A 109 11.88 15.31 8.95
CA LEU A 109 12.16 15.32 7.50
C LEU A 109 11.03 15.95 6.67
N ILE A 110 9.81 16.00 7.21
CA ILE A 110 8.62 16.61 6.60
C ILE A 110 8.15 17.75 7.51
N ASP A 111 7.81 18.88 6.93
CA ASP A 111 7.32 20.06 7.64
C ASP A 111 5.92 19.81 8.23
N ASN A 112 5.58 20.52 9.33
CA ASN A 112 4.26 20.42 9.95
C ASN A 112 3.16 20.90 9.00
N GLY A 113 2.03 20.17 8.98
CA GLY A 113 0.86 20.55 8.19
C GLY A 113 0.82 19.94 6.79
N TRP A 114 1.70 19.01 6.50
CA TRP A 114 1.76 18.28 5.22
C TRP A 114 0.39 17.74 4.75
N ILE A 115 -0.44 17.30 5.69
CA ILE A 115 -1.77 16.74 5.41
C ILE A 115 -2.72 17.74 4.71
N ASN A 116 -2.46 19.04 4.85
CA ASN A 116 -3.26 20.11 4.26
C ASN A 116 -2.58 20.74 3.02
N GLU A 117 -1.46 20.20 2.55
CA GLU A 117 -0.77 20.73 1.37
C GLU A 117 -1.52 20.44 0.08
N TYR A 118 -2.20 19.31 0.02
CA TYR A 118 -3.00 18.90 -1.13
C TYR A 118 -4.45 18.59 -0.70
N PRO A 119 -5.41 18.58 -1.67
CA PRO A 119 -6.80 18.25 -1.38
C PRO A 119 -7.00 16.87 -0.73
N ASP A 120 -8.15 16.67 -0.09
CA ASP A 120 -8.59 15.39 0.47
C ASP A 120 -7.61 14.80 1.49
N ASP A 121 -7.07 15.64 2.40
CA ASP A 121 -6.06 15.25 3.41
C ASP A 121 -4.78 14.70 2.74
N SER A 122 -4.34 15.32 1.63
CA SER A 122 -3.21 14.88 0.82
C SER A 122 -3.31 13.42 0.34
N ALA A 123 -4.55 12.97 0.04
CA ALA A 123 -4.85 11.65 -0.49
C ALA A 123 -5.41 11.77 -1.92
N PRO A 124 -4.59 11.63 -2.99
CA PRO A 124 -5.01 11.88 -4.37
C PRO A 124 -5.93 10.79 -4.94
N TYR A 125 -6.02 9.66 -4.30
CA TYR A 125 -6.89 8.53 -4.63
C TYR A 125 -7.26 7.77 -3.36
N THR A 126 -8.28 6.93 -3.48
CA THR A 126 -8.71 6.04 -2.42
C THR A 126 -8.81 4.61 -2.93
N SER A 127 -9.02 3.68 -2.03
CA SER A 127 -9.35 2.30 -2.32
C SER A 127 -10.28 1.75 -1.25
N THR A 128 -10.65 0.49 -1.38
CA THR A 128 -11.35 -0.24 -0.33
C THR A 128 -10.85 -1.68 -0.26
N ILE A 129 -11.34 -2.43 0.71
CA ILE A 129 -10.95 -3.82 0.90
C ILE A 129 -12.07 -4.71 0.37
N VAL A 130 -11.68 -5.68 -0.44
CA VAL A 130 -12.54 -6.69 -1.07
C VAL A 130 -11.98 -8.09 -0.83
N PHE A 131 -12.70 -9.10 -1.27
CA PHE A 131 -12.24 -10.49 -1.25
C PHE A 131 -11.96 -10.96 -2.68
N LEU A 132 -10.76 -11.46 -2.93
CA LEU A 132 -10.44 -12.21 -4.12
C LEU A 132 -10.66 -13.70 -3.82
N VAL A 133 -11.54 -14.35 -4.56
CA VAL A 133 -11.87 -15.76 -4.37
C VAL A 133 -11.59 -16.56 -5.63
N ARG A 134 -11.50 -17.88 -5.48
CA ARG A 134 -11.38 -18.79 -6.64
C ARG A 134 -12.61 -18.69 -7.52
N LYS A 135 -12.46 -18.86 -8.83
CA LYS A 135 -13.55 -18.79 -9.80
C LYS A 135 -14.71 -19.73 -9.44
N GLY A 136 -15.93 -19.19 -9.52
CA GLY A 136 -17.15 -19.91 -9.12
C GLY A 136 -17.35 -19.99 -7.61
N ASN A 137 -16.51 -19.28 -6.84
CA ASN A 137 -16.63 -19.13 -5.38
C ASN A 137 -16.98 -20.45 -4.62
N PRO A 138 -16.13 -21.49 -4.69
CA PRO A 138 -16.45 -22.82 -4.18
C PRO A 138 -16.70 -22.87 -2.67
N LYS A 139 -16.25 -21.85 -1.93
CA LYS A 139 -16.49 -21.73 -0.48
C LYS A 139 -17.71 -20.88 -0.15
N ASN A 140 -18.41 -20.35 -1.16
CA ASN A 140 -19.60 -19.53 -0.99
C ASN A 140 -19.36 -18.35 -0.04
N ILE A 141 -18.28 -17.59 -0.32
CA ILE A 141 -17.86 -16.40 0.41
C ILE A 141 -18.68 -15.20 -0.10
N HIS A 142 -19.42 -14.53 0.77
CA HIS A 142 -20.24 -13.36 0.43
C HIS A 142 -19.93 -12.15 1.30
N ASP A 143 -19.56 -12.40 2.58
CA ASP A 143 -19.24 -11.34 3.52
C ASP A 143 -18.23 -11.81 4.57
N TRP A 144 -17.79 -10.93 5.45
CA TRP A 144 -16.81 -11.15 6.49
C TRP A 144 -17.10 -12.36 7.39
N ASP A 145 -18.36 -12.69 7.65
CA ASP A 145 -18.76 -13.86 8.44
C ASP A 145 -18.28 -15.17 7.82
N ASP A 146 -18.28 -15.24 6.52
CA ASP A 146 -17.89 -16.45 5.79
C ASP A 146 -16.40 -16.77 5.98
N LEU A 147 -15.59 -15.75 6.23
CA LEU A 147 -14.16 -15.90 6.51
C LEU A 147 -13.89 -16.56 7.87
N THR A 148 -14.89 -16.60 8.76
CA THR A 148 -14.78 -17.23 10.09
C THR A 148 -15.25 -18.68 10.12
N LYS A 149 -15.75 -19.23 8.99
CA LYS A 149 -16.23 -20.62 8.90
C LYS A 149 -15.08 -21.61 8.94
N ASP A 150 -15.31 -22.74 9.59
CA ASP A 150 -14.33 -23.82 9.60
C ASP A 150 -14.03 -24.33 8.18
N GLY A 151 -12.76 -24.52 7.87
CA GLY A 151 -12.29 -25.01 6.57
C GLY A 151 -12.26 -23.97 5.46
N VAL A 152 -12.36 -22.67 5.80
CA VAL A 152 -12.03 -21.56 4.92
C VAL A 152 -10.61 -21.11 5.19
N GLY A 153 -9.73 -21.23 4.19
CA GLY A 153 -8.35 -20.75 4.27
C GLY A 153 -8.25 -19.30 3.82
N VAL A 154 -7.86 -18.41 4.73
CA VAL A 154 -7.72 -16.97 4.49
C VAL A 154 -6.24 -16.63 4.25
N ILE A 155 -5.97 -15.76 3.27
CA ILE A 155 -4.66 -15.13 3.06
C ILE A 155 -4.81 -13.63 3.29
N THR A 156 -3.89 -13.05 4.05
CA THR A 156 -3.80 -11.60 4.28
C THR A 156 -2.39 -11.25 4.73
N PRO A 157 -1.87 -10.04 4.42
CA PRO A 157 -0.57 -9.64 4.95
C PRO A 157 -0.61 -9.33 6.45
N ASN A 158 0.57 -9.25 7.06
CA ASN A 158 0.73 -9.01 8.49
C ASN A 158 0.58 -7.51 8.83
N PRO A 159 -0.36 -7.08 9.68
CA PRO A 159 -0.56 -5.67 10.03
C PRO A 159 0.59 -5.07 10.87
N LYS A 160 1.49 -5.90 11.43
CA LYS A 160 2.71 -5.39 12.08
C LYS A 160 3.75 -4.87 11.08
N THR A 161 3.73 -5.34 9.84
CA THR A 161 4.76 -5.02 8.82
C THR A 161 4.21 -4.31 7.60
N SER A 162 2.91 -4.44 7.34
CA SER A 162 2.24 -3.94 6.13
C SER A 162 1.17 -2.90 6.47
N GLY A 163 1.33 -1.68 5.95
CA GLY A 163 0.27 -0.66 6.02
C GLY A 163 -1.02 -1.10 5.33
N GLY A 164 -0.91 -1.79 4.19
CA GLY A 164 -2.08 -2.37 3.50
C GLY A 164 -2.84 -3.36 4.38
N ALA A 165 -2.13 -4.18 5.16
CA ALA A 165 -2.75 -5.13 6.10
C ALA A 165 -3.49 -4.44 7.25
N ARG A 166 -3.06 -3.26 7.68
CA ARG A 166 -3.78 -2.47 8.70
C ARG A 166 -5.15 -2.05 8.18
N TRP A 167 -5.26 -1.68 6.91
CA TRP A 167 -6.56 -1.42 6.28
C TRP A 167 -7.43 -2.67 6.19
N ASN A 168 -6.85 -3.84 5.83
CA ASN A 168 -7.58 -5.12 5.82
C ASN A 168 -8.16 -5.45 7.20
N TYR A 169 -7.35 -5.32 8.24
CA TYR A 169 -7.77 -5.52 9.63
C TYR A 169 -8.86 -4.53 10.03
N MET A 170 -8.70 -3.26 9.74
CA MET A 170 -9.68 -2.24 10.10
C MET A 170 -11.00 -2.37 9.33
N ALA A 171 -11.00 -2.90 8.11
CA ALA A 171 -12.23 -3.24 7.39
C ALA A 171 -13.00 -4.36 8.10
N ALA A 172 -12.30 -5.42 8.54
CA ALA A 172 -12.90 -6.49 9.35
C ALA A 172 -13.40 -5.98 10.71
N TRP A 173 -12.65 -5.07 11.33
CA TRP A 173 -13.04 -4.42 12.58
C TRP A 173 -14.29 -3.54 12.42
N ALA A 174 -14.39 -2.80 11.31
CA ALA A 174 -15.55 -1.99 10.97
C ALA A 174 -16.81 -2.83 10.82
N TYR A 175 -16.72 -3.95 10.12
CA TYR A 175 -17.81 -4.91 10.02
C TYR A 175 -18.22 -5.44 11.40
N ALA A 176 -17.26 -5.87 12.23
CA ALA A 176 -17.51 -6.36 13.57
C ALA A 176 -18.15 -5.29 14.46
N ASN A 177 -17.71 -4.04 14.35
CA ASN A 177 -18.26 -2.90 15.08
C ASN A 177 -19.75 -2.71 14.80
N GLU A 178 -20.15 -2.76 13.54
CA GLU A 178 -21.56 -2.66 13.17
C GLU A 178 -22.35 -3.89 13.61
N LYS A 179 -21.83 -5.07 13.35
CA LYS A 179 -22.51 -6.33 13.67
C LYS A 179 -22.80 -6.49 15.15
N TYR A 180 -21.85 -6.09 15.99
CA TYR A 180 -21.94 -6.27 17.45
C TYR A 180 -22.25 -4.96 18.19
N ASN A 181 -22.68 -3.91 17.48
CA ASN A 181 -23.06 -2.62 18.07
C ASN A 181 -21.99 -2.06 19.01
N GLY A 182 -20.71 -2.17 18.64
CA GLY A 182 -19.58 -1.68 19.42
C GLY A 182 -19.19 -2.54 20.63
N ASN A 183 -19.75 -3.73 20.79
CA ASN A 183 -19.32 -4.64 21.86
C ASN A 183 -17.92 -5.19 21.58
N GLU A 184 -16.92 -4.59 22.22
CA GLU A 184 -15.50 -4.90 21.96
C GLU A 184 -15.13 -6.36 22.23
N THR A 185 -15.72 -7.01 23.21
CA THR A 185 -15.46 -8.42 23.51
C THR A 185 -15.90 -9.32 22.35
N GLU A 186 -17.09 -9.05 21.78
CA GLU A 186 -17.60 -9.81 20.63
C GLU A 186 -16.82 -9.48 19.35
N MET A 187 -16.42 -8.23 19.18
CA MET A 187 -15.57 -7.79 18.06
C MET A 187 -14.21 -8.51 18.09
N LYS A 188 -13.52 -8.51 19.23
CA LYS A 188 -12.25 -9.24 19.40
C LYS A 188 -12.41 -10.74 19.14
N ALA A 189 -13.48 -11.35 19.64
CA ALA A 189 -13.77 -12.76 19.41
C ALA A 189 -14.01 -13.07 17.91
N PHE A 190 -14.67 -12.18 17.20
CA PHE A 190 -14.87 -12.27 15.74
C PHE A 190 -13.53 -12.22 14.99
N ILE A 191 -12.71 -11.20 15.25
CA ILE A 191 -11.41 -11.03 14.59
C ILE A 191 -10.48 -12.22 14.93
N LYS A 192 -10.49 -12.70 16.18
CA LYS A 192 -9.75 -13.90 16.56
C LYS A 192 -10.15 -15.12 15.73
N LYS A 193 -11.46 -15.32 15.49
CA LYS A 193 -11.97 -16.38 14.61
C LYS A 193 -11.50 -16.21 13.17
N LEU A 194 -11.51 -15.01 12.63
CA LEU A 194 -11.02 -14.73 11.29
C LEU A 194 -9.54 -15.07 11.18
N TYR A 195 -8.72 -14.54 12.10
CA TYR A 195 -7.26 -14.77 12.08
C TYR A 195 -6.86 -16.22 12.38
N LYS A 196 -7.70 -17.00 13.05
CA LYS A 196 -7.52 -18.45 13.20
C LYS A 196 -7.55 -19.18 11.85
N ASN A 197 -8.27 -18.66 10.88
CA ASN A 197 -8.36 -19.20 9.52
C ASN A 197 -7.26 -18.66 8.59
N VAL A 198 -6.43 -17.73 9.04
CA VAL A 198 -5.33 -17.20 8.25
C VAL A 198 -4.22 -18.23 8.16
N LEU A 199 -3.91 -18.65 6.93
CA LEU A 199 -2.91 -19.68 6.65
C LEU A 199 -1.50 -19.07 6.54
N VAL A 200 -1.39 -17.85 6.03
CA VAL A 200 -0.13 -17.14 5.83
C VAL A 200 -0.32 -15.67 6.16
N LEU A 201 0.62 -15.11 6.90
CA LEU A 201 0.78 -13.68 7.14
C LEU A 201 2.04 -13.21 6.41
N ASP A 202 1.89 -12.79 5.16
CA ASP A 202 2.99 -12.26 4.37
C ASP A 202 3.43 -10.87 4.87
N SER A 203 4.68 -10.50 4.60
CA SER A 203 5.24 -9.22 5.06
C SER A 203 4.62 -7.99 4.40
N GLY A 204 3.95 -8.14 3.26
CA GLY A 204 3.33 -7.06 2.48
C GLY A 204 2.20 -7.56 1.59
N ALA A 205 1.43 -6.64 1.01
CA ALA A 205 0.26 -6.94 0.18
C ALA A 205 0.63 -7.79 -1.05
N ARG A 206 1.71 -7.44 -1.77
CA ARG A 206 2.18 -8.20 -2.94
C ARG A 206 2.58 -9.63 -2.57
N GLY A 207 3.20 -9.85 -1.40
CA GLY A 207 3.50 -11.20 -0.89
C GLY A 207 2.24 -12.02 -0.70
N ALA A 208 1.19 -11.44 -0.11
CA ALA A 208 -0.09 -12.12 0.07
C ALA A 208 -0.78 -12.45 -1.27
N THR A 209 -0.70 -11.53 -2.24
CA THR A 209 -1.17 -11.80 -3.62
C THR A 209 -0.41 -12.97 -4.24
N THR A 210 0.93 -12.98 -4.13
CA THR A 210 1.77 -14.10 -4.62
C THR A 210 1.40 -15.42 -3.94
N SER A 211 1.24 -15.43 -2.61
CA SER A 211 0.81 -16.63 -1.86
C SER A 211 -0.53 -17.17 -2.35
N PHE A 212 -1.49 -16.30 -2.62
CA PHE A 212 -2.81 -16.69 -3.11
C PHE A 212 -2.81 -17.02 -4.60
N VAL A 213 -2.32 -16.11 -5.45
CA VAL A 213 -2.45 -16.23 -6.92
C VAL A 213 -1.44 -17.23 -7.48
N GLU A 214 -0.15 -17.05 -7.18
CA GLU A 214 0.91 -17.85 -7.81
C GLU A 214 1.12 -19.18 -7.10
N ASN A 215 1.09 -19.19 -5.76
CA ASN A 215 1.33 -20.40 -4.96
C ASN A 215 0.06 -21.21 -4.69
N GLY A 216 -1.12 -20.72 -5.09
CA GLY A 216 -2.39 -21.42 -4.98
C GLY A 216 -2.88 -21.65 -3.55
N GLN A 217 -2.38 -20.90 -2.56
CA GLN A 217 -2.73 -21.08 -1.16
C GLN A 217 -4.05 -20.40 -0.81
N GLY A 218 -4.78 -20.99 0.12
CA GLY A 218 -6.03 -20.45 0.64
C GLY A 218 -7.22 -20.47 -0.33
N ASP A 219 -8.35 -20.10 0.19
CA ASP A 219 -9.64 -20.04 -0.52
C ASP A 219 -10.05 -18.60 -0.83
N VAL A 220 -9.57 -17.65 -0.02
CA VAL A 220 -9.88 -16.22 -0.11
C VAL A 220 -8.67 -15.38 0.28
N LEU A 221 -8.40 -14.35 -0.51
CA LEU A 221 -7.45 -13.27 -0.19
C LEU A 221 -8.24 -12.03 0.23
N ILE A 222 -7.97 -11.51 1.42
CA ILE A 222 -8.41 -10.16 1.80
C ILE A 222 -7.45 -9.18 1.12
N ALA A 223 -7.95 -8.46 0.13
CA ALA A 223 -7.15 -7.65 -0.78
C ALA A 223 -7.63 -6.20 -0.86
N TRP A 224 -6.73 -5.32 -1.24
CA TRP A 224 -7.09 -4.04 -1.78
C TRP A 224 -7.80 -4.20 -3.12
N GLU A 225 -8.77 -3.35 -3.39
CA GLU A 225 -9.61 -3.42 -4.59
C GLU A 225 -8.79 -3.43 -5.88
N ASN A 226 -7.77 -2.57 -6.00
CA ASN A 226 -6.89 -2.53 -7.17
C ASN A 226 -6.09 -3.84 -7.37
N GLU A 227 -5.55 -4.44 -6.31
CA GLU A 227 -4.82 -5.73 -6.40
C GLU A 227 -5.75 -6.86 -6.85
N ALA A 228 -7.00 -6.85 -6.37
CA ALA A 228 -7.99 -7.84 -6.78
C ALA A 228 -8.36 -7.68 -8.26
N PHE A 229 -8.58 -6.46 -8.74
CA PHE A 229 -8.85 -6.19 -10.17
C PHE A 229 -7.68 -6.58 -11.06
N LEU A 230 -6.44 -6.24 -10.68
CA LEU A 230 -5.24 -6.65 -11.42
C LEU A 230 -5.16 -8.18 -11.50
N SER A 231 -5.42 -8.90 -10.41
CA SER A 231 -5.40 -10.35 -10.37
C SER A 231 -6.45 -10.98 -11.31
N VAL A 232 -7.67 -10.43 -11.33
CA VAL A 232 -8.75 -10.89 -12.23
C VAL A 232 -8.46 -10.53 -13.68
N ARG A 233 -7.91 -9.34 -13.96
CA ARG A 233 -7.51 -8.94 -15.31
C ARG A 233 -6.49 -9.91 -15.89
N ASP A 234 -5.49 -10.29 -15.09
CA ASP A 234 -4.40 -11.14 -15.53
C ASP A 234 -4.79 -12.65 -15.57
N ASN A 235 -5.79 -13.05 -14.75
CA ASN A 235 -6.27 -14.43 -14.63
C ASN A 235 -7.83 -14.49 -14.56
N PRO A 236 -8.55 -14.14 -15.63
CA PRO A 236 -10.01 -13.96 -15.59
C PRO A 236 -10.80 -15.28 -15.39
N ASP A 237 -10.17 -16.41 -15.70
CA ASP A 237 -10.76 -17.74 -15.57
C ASP A 237 -10.51 -18.38 -14.19
N ASP A 238 -9.63 -17.80 -13.37
CA ASP A 238 -9.18 -18.40 -12.11
C ASP A 238 -9.76 -17.72 -10.87
N TYR A 239 -10.14 -16.44 -10.99
CA TYR A 239 -10.55 -15.61 -9.85
C TYR A 239 -11.79 -14.79 -10.12
N GLU A 240 -12.46 -14.39 -9.04
CA GLU A 240 -13.51 -13.39 -9.04
C GLU A 240 -13.47 -12.55 -7.77
N ILE A 241 -14.05 -11.35 -7.84
CA ILE A 241 -14.08 -10.41 -6.71
C ILE A 241 -15.44 -10.50 -6.01
N VAL A 242 -15.40 -10.54 -4.69
CA VAL A 242 -16.57 -10.39 -3.82
C VAL A 242 -16.40 -9.10 -3.03
N THR A 243 -17.29 -8.16 -3.22
CA THR A 243 -17.34 -6.93 -2.42
C THR A 243 -18.18 -7.17 -1.19
N PRO A 244 -17.65 -7.01 0.04
CA PRO A 244 -18.42 -7.17 1.27
C PRO A 244 -19.43 -6.03 1.44
N GLY A 245 -20.48 -6.25 2.23
CA GLY A 245 -21.49 -5.22 2.50
C GLY A 245 -20.94 -3.99 3.22
N ILE A 246 -19.91 -4.16 4.05
CA ILE A 246 -19.20 -3.11 4.78
C ILE A 246 -17.71 -3.26 4.56
N SER A 247 -17.06 -2.13 4.27
CA SER A 247 -15.61 -2.05 4.17
C SER A 247 -15.10 -0.71 4.75
N ILE A 248 -13.86 -0.34 4.45
CA ILE A 248 -13.26 0.90 4.91
C ILE A 248 -12.75 1.71 3.73
N LEU A 249 -12.87 3.03 3.81
CA LEU A 249 -12.26 3.96 2.85
C LEU A 249 -10.76 4.04 3.15
N ALA A 250 -9.97 3.33 2.37
CA ALA A 250 -8.52 3.40 2.45
C ALA A 250 -8.03 4.67 1.74
N GLN A 251 -7.30 5.52 2.45
CA GLN A 251 -6.80 6.81 1.98
C GLN A 251 -5.26 6.82 2.05
N PRO A 252 -4.57 6.39 0.97
CA PRO A 252 -3.12 6.54 0.88
C PRO A 252 -2.74 8.01 0.85
N SER A 253 -1.69 8.37 1.58
CA SER A 253 -1.27 9.75 1.76
C SER A 253 0.03 10.03 1.02
N VAL A 254 0.19 11.26 0.55
CA VAL A 254 1.38 11.72 -0.15
C VAL A 254 1.94 12.98 0.50
N ALA A 255 3.28 13.08 0.56
CA ALA A 255 3.95 14.26 1.09
C ALA A 255 5.32 14.48 0.43
N VAL A 256 5.74 15.74 0.35
CA VAL A 256 7.12 16.10 0.03
C VAL A 256 8.00 15.84 1.24
N VAL A 257 9.19 15.29 1.03
CA VAL A 257 10.20 15.13 2.08
C VAL A 257 11.07 16.38 2.10
N ASP A 258 10.62 17.41 2.83
CA ASP A 258 11.14 18.79 2.77
C ASP A 258 12.65 18.90 2.96
N GLU A 259 13.21 18.17 3.91
CA GLU A 259 14.64 18.24 4.18
C GLU A 259 15.48 17.62 3.05
N ASN A 260 14.94 16.67 2.30
CA ASN A 260 15.65 16.05 1.19
C ASN A 260 15.55 16.92 -0.08
N VAL A 261 14.36 17.43 -0.41
CA VAL A 261 14.21 18.30 -1.58
C VAL A 261 15.00 19.61 -1.44
N LYS A 262 15.19 20.10 -0.20
CA LYS A 262 16.10 21.24 0.09
C LYS A 262 17.56 20.90 -0.24
N LYS A 263 18.00 19.68 0.12
CA LYS A 263 19.38 19.21 -0.17
C LYS A 263 19.61 18.95 -1.66
N HIS A 264 18.59 18.37 -2.32
CA HIS A 264 18.66 18.05 -3.75
C HIS A 264 18.38 19.24 -4.65
N ASP A 265 17.81 20.34 -4.10
CA ASP A 265 17.40 21.55 -4.81
C ASP A 265 16.42 21.21 -5.95
N ASN A 266 15.40 20.41 -5.65
CA ASN A 266 14.39 19.91 -6.58
C ASN A 266 12.95 20.03 -6.02
N ALA A 267 12.74 20.94 -5.05
CA ALA A 267 11.45 21.12 -4.39
C ALA A 267 10.31 21.47 -5.34
N ASP A 268 10.58 22.27 -6.38
CA ASP A 268 9.54 22.70 -7.32
C ASP A 268 8.98 21.53 -8.13
N VAL A 269 9.84 20.65 -8.63
CA VAL A 269 9.40 19.46 -9.38
C VAL A 269 8.74 18.44 -8.46
N ALA A 270 9.23 18.23 -7.23
CA ALA A 270 8.63 17.34 -6.27
C ALA A 270 7.20 17.78 -5.87
N LYS A 271 7.01 19.08 -5.62
CA LYS A 271 5.67 19.66 -5.38
C LYS A 271 4.75 19.54 -6.60
N ALA A 272 5.27 19.81 -7.79
CA ALA A 272 4.51 19.67 -9.03
C ALA A 272 4.12 18.21 -9.28
N TYR A 273 5.01 17.25 -8.99
CA TYR A 273 4.75 15.82 -9.09
C TYR A 273 3.54 15.41 -8.23
N LEU A 274 3.50 15.78 -6.97
CA LEU A 274 2.36 15.44 -6.12
C LEU A 274 1.09 16.22 -6.50
N LYS A 275 1.22 17.48 -6.91
CA LYS A 275 0.07 18.27 -7.35
C LYS A 275 -0.57 17.73 -8.63
N TYR A 276 0.23 17.22 -9.56
CA TYR A 276 -0.27 16.68 -10.83
C TYR A 276 -1.13 15.42 -10.65
N LEU A 277 -0.99 14.68 -9.53
CA LEU A 277 -1.88 13.57 -9.17
C LEU A 277 -3.37 13.97 -9.13
N TYR A 278 -3.68 15.26 -8.95
CA TYR A 278 -5.03 15.80 -8.90
C TYR A 278 -5.51 16.36 -10.25
N SER A 279 -4.71 16.29 -11.31
CA SER A 279 -5.13 16.66 -12.66
C SER A 279 -6.15 15.66 -13.21
N ASP A 280 -7.01 16.10 -14.13
CA ASP A 280 -7.98 15.20 -14.74
C ASP A 280 -7.32 14.00 -15.43
N GLU A 281 -6.18 14.22 -16.10
CA GLU A 281 -5.41 13.15 -16.75
C GLU A 281 -4.89 12.12 -15.75
N ALA A 282 -4.29 12.58 -14.65
CA ALA A 282 -3.82 11.66 -13.61
C ALA A 282 -4.97 10.95 -12.90
N GLN A 283 -6.11 11.61 -12.70
CA GLN A 283 -7.30 11.01 -12.10
C GLN A 283 -7.96 9.95 -13.00
N GLU A 284 -7.95 10.13 -14.32
CA GLU A 284 -8.36 9.06 -15.26
C GLU A 284 -7.38 7.87 -15.18
N LEU A 285 -6.06 8.12 -15.18
CA LEU A 285 -5.07 7.06 -15.03
C LEU A 285 -5.18 6.31 -13.68
N ILE A 286 -5.49 7.03 -12.60
CA ILE A 286 -5.79 6.44 -11.29
C ILE A 286 -6.95 5.43 -11.41
N ALA A 287 -8.05 5.80 -12.08
CA ALA A 287 -9.19 4.93 -12.28
C ALA A 287 -8.87 3.72 -13.18
N GLU A 288 -8.08 3.92 -14.24
CA GLU A 288 -7.62 2.85 -15.15
C GLU A 288 -6.72 1.84 -14.43
N ASN A 289 -6.00 2.28 -13.40
CA ASN A 289 -5.22 1.42 -12.51
C ASN A 289 -5.99 0.91 -11.28
N TYR A 290 -7.32 0.97 -11.34
CA TYR A 290 -8.24 0.44 -10.34
C TYR A 290 -8.15 1.08 -8.95
N TYR A 291 -7.64 2.30 -8.86
CA TYR A 291 -7.82 3.14 -7.69
C TYR A 291 -9.04 4.04 -7.87
N ARG A 292 -9.74 4.34 -6.79
CA ARG A 292 -10.89 5.24 -6.81
C ARG A 292 -10.38 6.69 -6.84
N PRO A 293 -10.56 7.43 -7.97
CA PRO A 293 -10.15 8.82 -8.05
C PRO A 293 -10.95 9.69 -7.09
N VAL A 294 -10.33 10.75 -6.56
CA VAL A 294 -11.05 11.73 -5.72
C VAL A 294 -11.92 12.65 -6.57
N ASN A 295 -11.62 12.79 -7.85
CA ASN A 295 -12.50 13.49 -8.80
C ASN A 295 -13.81 12.70 -9.01
N GLN A 296 -14.90 13.20 -8.40
CA GLN A 296 -16.20 12.52 -8.41
C GLN A 296 -16.83 12.38 -9.80
N THR A 297 -16.46 13.25 -10.75
CA THR A 297 -16.93 13.13 -12.13
C THR A 297 -16.27 11.94 -12.82
N ILE A 298 -14.98 11.76 -12.62
CA ILE A 298 -14.20 10.63 -13.16
C ILE A 298 -14.62 9.34 -12.45
N LEU A 299 -14.74 9.33 -11.13
CA LEU A 299 -15.21 8.16 -10.38
C LEU A 299 -16.56 7.64 -10.90
N LYS A 300 -17.49 8.55 -11.22
CA LYS A 300 -18.81 8.16 -11.79
C LYS A 300 -18.73 7.60 -13.20
N LYS A 301 -17.76 8.01 -14.03
CA LYS A 301 -17.54 7.39 -15.34
C LYS A 301 -17.10 5.92 -15.23
N HIS A 302 -16.42 5.58 -14.14
CA HIS A 302 -15.91 4.24 -13.86
C HIS A 302 -16.82 3.43 -12.91
N ALA A 303 -18.12 3.80 -12.80
CA ALA A 303 -19.08 3.11 -11.93
C ALA A 303 -19.34 1.64 -12.33
N ASP A 304 -19.00 1.24 -13.54
CA ASP A 304 -19.06 -0.18 -13.95
C ASP A 304 -17.89 -1.00 -13.38
N THR A 305 -16.81 -0.33 -12.98
CA THR A 305 -15.64 -0.96 -12.34
C THR A 305 -15.80 -1.01 -10.82
N PHE A 306 -16.19 0.11 -10.22
CA PHE A 306 -16.25 0.24 -8.77
C PHE A 306 -17.68 0.08 -8.23
N ASP A 307 -17.87 -0.80 -7.24
CA ASP A 307 -19.13 -0.82 -6.50
C ASP A 307 -19.23 0.45 -5.61
N LEU A 308 -20.03 1.41 -6.05
CA LEU A 308 -20.24 2.66 -5.32
C LEU A 308 -21.29 2.54 -4.20
N ASN A 309 -21.93 1.38 -4.03
CA ASN A 309 -22.95 1.15 -3.02
C ASN A 309 -22.40 0.48 -1.75
N VAL A 310 -21.13 0.03 -1.78
CA VAL A 310 -20.50 -0.53 -0.58
C VAL A 310 -20.49 0.49 0.55
N LYS A 311 -20.89 0.08 1.74
CA LYS A 311 -20.87 0.93 2.93
C LYS A 311 -19.43 1.08 3.40
N LEU A 312 -18.88 2.27 3.27
CA LEU A 312 -17.51 2.59 3.70
C LEU A 312 -17.55 3.34 5.03
N THR A 313 -16.83 2.83 6.02
CA THR A 313 -16.41 3.58 7.20
C THR A 313 -15.09 4.27 6.94
N THR A 314 -14.74 5.25 7.77
CA THR A 314 -13.46 5.96 7.68
C THR A 314 -12.60 5.64 8.90
N ILE A 315 -11.29 5.88 8.81
CA ILE A 315 -10.41 5.72 9.97
C ILE A 315 -10.75 6.73 11.08
N LYS A 316 -11.34 7.87 10.72
CA LYS A 316 -11.79 8.91 11.66
C LYS A 316 -12.93 8.40 12.58
N ASP A 317 -13.75 7.43 12.11
CA ASP A 317 -14.80 6.80 12.92
C ASP A 317 -14.23 5.96 14.07
N PHE A 318 -12.93 5.63 14.00
CA PHE A 318 -12.18 4.89 15.02
C PHE A 318 -11.17 5.75 15.77
N GLY A 319 -11.24 7.08 15.64
CA GLY A 319 -10.40 8.03 16.35
C GLY A 319 -9.14 8.46 15.60
N GLY A 320 -8.98 8.08 14.33
CA GLY A 320 -7.81 8.36 13.52
C GLY A 320 -6.67 7.35 13.70
N TRP A 321 -5.62 7.50 12.89
CA TRP A 321 -4.53 6.51 12.86
C TRP A 321 -3.74 6.42 14.17
N ASP A 322 -3.54 7.52 14.90
CA ASP A 322 -2.81 7.51 16.17
C ASP A 322 -3.49 6.62 17.22
N GLU A 323 -4.80 6.78 17.39
CA GLU A 323 -5.57 5.96 18.33
C GLU A 323 -5.67 4.51 17.85
N VAL A 324 -5.86 4.28 16.56
CA VAL A 324 -5.90 2.94 15.97
C VAL A 324 -4.55 2.23 16.12
N GLN A 325 -3.44 2.90 15.83
CA GLN A 325 -2.10 2.35 16.00
C GLN A 325 -1.85 1.96 17.45
N LYS A 326 -2.13 2.86 18.37
CA LYS A 326 -1.94 2.64 19.80
C LYS A 326 -2.78 1.48 20.33
N LYS A 327 -4.05 1.42 19.92
CA LYS A 327 -5.00 0.40 20.41
C LYS A 327 -4.74 -0.97 19.79
N HIS A 328 -4.47 -1.02 18.48
CA HIS A 328 -4.52 -2.28 17.74
C HIS A 328 -3.15 -2.83 17.37
N PHE A 329 -2.17 -1.97 17.03
CA PHE A 329 -0.93 -2.41 16.39
C PHE A 329 0.34 -2.10 17.18
N ALA A 330 0.27 -1.34 18.28
CA ALA A 330 1.38 -1.20 19.21
C ALA A 330 1.69 -2.56 19.89
N ASP A 331 2.88 -2.69 20.44
CA ASP A 331 3.25 -3.89 21.19
C ASP A 331 2.29 -4.11 22.38
N GLY A 332 1.74 -5.31 22.47
CA GLY A 332 0.69 -5.66 23.42
C GLY A 332 -0.70 -5.08 23.06
N GLY A 333 -0.88 -4.56 21.85
CA GLY A 333 -2.17 -4.11 21.36
C GLY A 333 -3.14 -5.25 21.02
N VAL A 334 -4.36 -4.90 20.59
CA VAL A 334 -5.44 -5.88 20.34
C VAL A 334 -5.02 -6.95 19.32
N PHE A 335 -4.20 -6.61 18.33
CA PHE A 335 -3.73 -7.60 17.37
C PHE A 335 -2.85 -8.67 18.04
N ASP A 336 -1.95 -8.29 18.92
CA ASP A 336 -1.10 -9.24 19.66
C ASP A 336 -1.95 -10.13 20.58
N GLU A 337 -2.92 -9.56 21.32
CA GLU A 337 -3.86 -10.34 22.16
C GLU A 337 -4.64 -11.40 21.35
N ILE A 338 -4.93 -11.14 20.08
CA ILE A 338 -5.71 -12.02 19.21
C ILE A 338 -4.84 -13.12 18.61
N TYR A 339 -3.61 -12.80 18.26
CA TYR A 339 -2.74 -13.64 17.42
C TYR A 339 -1.70 -14.47 18.21
N GLU A 340 -1.36 -14.09 19.43
CA GLU A 340 -0.34 -14.77 20.27
C GLU A 340 -0.78 -16.13 20.86
N GLU A 341 -1.89 -16.72 20.46
CA GLU A 341 -2.34 -18.03 20.95
C GLU A 341 -2.25 -19.13 19.87
#